data_13782edf4c52e7c7c052d5315c3b7396
#
_entry.id   13782edf4c52e7c7c052d5315c3b7396
#
_cell.length_a   1.000
_cell.length_b   1.000
_cell.length_c   1.000
_cell.angle_alpha   90.00
_cell.angle_beta   90.00
_cell.angle_gamma   90.00
#
_symmetry.space_group_name_H-M   'P 1'
#
loop_
_entity.id
_entity.type
_entity.pdbx_description
1 polymer ?
#
loop_
_entity_poly.entity_id
_entity_poly.type
_entity_poly.pdbx_seq_one_letter_code
_entity_poly.pdbx_strand_id
1 'polypeptide(L)'
;MTETGEESTEIQDQNARNYRWNFRMTILDGASFGFGISFFSYTIILPLYVSHFTSNPLLIGMVPFLYTLGYLVPQLFIANVVERAPLKKVFPVRLGFFSQRVPILLMAPATWFFARGKPETALLVFFSLYAWHTMGSGLQVVGWMDMIAKVFKVQQRGKVLGISNSLGNLLG
;
A
#
# COMPACT_ATOMS: atom_id res chain seq x y z
N MET A 1 -0.80 -16.45 -33.01
CA MET A 1 -0.66 -14.98 -32.94
C MET A 1 -2.00 -14.22 -32.92
N THR A 2 -3.11 -14.85 -33.21
CA THR A 2 -4.47 -14.25 -33.31
C THR A 2 -5.24 -14.25 -31.99
N GLU A 3 -5.13 -15.26 -31.14
CA GLU A 3 -5.87 -15.35 -29.86
C GLU A 3 -5.51 -14.25 -28.83
N THR A 4 -4.26 -13.88 -28.73
CA THR A 4 -3.82 -12.80 -27.81
C THR A 4 -4.32 -11.41 -28.24
N GLY A 5 -4.57 -11.20 -29.51
CA GLY A 5 -5.12 -9.94 -30.04
C GLY A 5 -6.62 -9.79 -29.75
N GLU A 6 -7.38 -10.85 -29.92
CA GLU A 6 -8.82 -10.87 -29.66
C GLU A 6 -9.14 -10.74 -28.17
N GLU A 7 -8.44 -11.47 -27.31
CA GLU A 7 -8.55 -11.38 -25.86
C GLU A 7 -8.24 -9.96 -25.33
N SER A 8 -7.21 -9.32 -25.86
CA SER A 8 -6.86 -7.96 -25.46
C SER A 8 -7.91 -6.93 -25.88
N THR A 9 -8.55 -7.12 -27.03
CA THR A 9 -9.63 -6.25 -27.52
C THR A 9 -10.90 -6.41 -26.68
N GLU A 10 -11.27 -7.63 -26.35
CA GLU A 10 -12.44 -7.93 -25.51
C GLU A 10 -12.30 -7.34 -24.10
N ILE A 11 -11.12 -7.43 -23.49
CA ILE A 11 -10.81 -6.79 -22.20
C ILE A 11 -10.92 -5.28 -22.28
N GLN A 12 -10.46 -4.66 -23.37
CA GLN A 12 -10.56 -3.21 -23.55
C GLN A 12 -12.02 -2.77 -23.70
N ASP A 13 -12.85 -3.52 -24.41
CA ASP A 13 -14.26 -3.22 -24.57
C ASP A 13 -15.03 -3.37 -23.27
N GLN A 14 -14.74 -4.39 -22.48
CA GLN A 14 -15.30 -4.55 -21.13
C GLN A 14 -14.90 -3.40 -20.20
N ASN A 15 -13.65 -2.97 -20.23
CA ASN A 15 -13.19 -1.84 -19.45
C ASN A 15 -13.84 -0.52 -19.89
N ALA A 16 -14.09 -0.34 -21.18
CA ALA A 16 -14.82 0.83 -21.70
C ALA A 16 -16.27 0.85 -21.22
N ARG A 17 -16.97 -0.29 -21.26
CA ARG A 17 -18.35 -0.43 -20.73
C ARG A 17 -18.42 -0.17 -19.23
N ASN A 18 -17.45 -0.63 -18.46
CA ASN A 18 -17.41 -0.50 -17.01
C ASN A 18 -16.63 0.74 -16.53
N TYR A 19 -16.24 1.64 -17.42
CA TYR A 19 -15.38 2.80 -17.09
C TYR A 19 -15.88 3.59 -15.89
N ARG A 20 -17.18 3.93 -15.85
CA ARG A 20 -17.75 4.74 -14.76
C ARG A 20 -17.68 4.03 -13.41
N TRP A 21 -17.88 2.73 -13.40
CA TRP A 21 -17.77 1.91 -12.19
C TRP A 21 -16.33 1.81 -11.74
N ASN A 22 -15.43 1.42 -12.64
CA ASN A 22 -14.01 1.29 -12.36
C ASN A 22 -13.41 2.63 -11.86
N PHE A 23 -13.82 3.74 -12.48
CA PHE A 23 -13.39 5.08 -12.09
C PHE A 23 -13.82 5.41 -10.65
N ARG A 24 -15.09 5.20 -10.30
CA ARG A 24 -15.62 5.48 -8.95
C ARG A 24 -14.96 4.60 -7.90
N MET A 25 -14.81 3.31 -8.17
CA MET A 25 -14.21 2.35 -7.24
C MET A 25 -12.74 2.65 -7.00
N THR A 26 -11.98 3.02 -8.03
CA THR A 26 -10.57 3.37 -7.89
C THR A 26 -10.40 4.68 -7.10
N ILE A 27 -11.24 5.67 -7.32
CA ILE A 27 -11.20 6.90 -6.52
C ILE A 27 -11.56 6.63 -5.06
N LEU A 28 -12.59 5.84 -4.81
CA LEU A 28 -13.01 5.48 -3.46
C LEU A 28 -11.92 4.70 -2.72
N ASP A 29 -11.32 3.71 -3.37
CA ASP A 29 -10.20 2.93 -2.81
C ASP A 29 -9.01 3.83 -2.47
N GLY A 30 -8.54 4.64 -3.43
CA GLY A 30 -7.38 5.49 -3.21
C GLY A 30 -7.63 6.64 -2.24
N ALA A 31 -8.83 7.24 -2.25
CA ALA A 31 -9.20 8.28 -1.28
C ALA A 31 -9.29 7.70 0.15
N SER A 32 -9.91 6.53 0.31
CA SER A 32 -9.99 5.83 1.60
C SER A 32 -8.60 5.41 2.09
N PHE A 33 -7.74 4.94 1.20
CA PHE A 33 -6.37 4.61 1.53
C PHE A 33 -5.56 5.86 1.93
N GLY A 34 -5.66 6.96 1.17
CA GLY A 34 -5.01 8.23 1.47
C GLY A 34 -5.43 8.79 2.82
N PHE A 35 -6.74 8.76 3.11
CA PHE A 35 -7.28 9.12 4.42
C PHE A 35 -6.67 8.25 5.54
N GLY A 36 -6.67 6.92 5.37
CA GLY A 36 -6.11 6.01 6.37
C GLY A 36 -4.61 6.22 6.61
N ILE A 37 -3.82 6.47 5.54
CA ILE A 37 -2.38 6.64 5.65
C ILE A 37 -1.97 7.97 6.31
N SER A 38 -2.84 8.99 6.29
CA SER A 38 -2.58 10.26 6.98
C SER A 38 -2.44 10.10 8.49
N PHE A 39 -3.18 9.16 9.09
CA PHE A 39 -3.02 8.78 10.50
C PHE A 39 -1.78 7.92 10.76
N PHE A 40 -1.10 7.48 9.72
CA PHE A 40 0.05 6.58 9.78
C PHE A 40 1.32 7.23 9.24
N SER A 41 1.48 8.54 9.51
CA SER A 41 2.62 9.32 9.01
C SER A 41 3.95 8.78 9.52
N TYR A 42 4.76 8.24 8.60
CA TYR A 42 6.11 7.74 8.90
C TYR A 42 7.13 8.85 9.16
N THR A 43 6.78 10.11 8.86
CA THR A 43 7.66 11.26 9.08
C THR A 43 7.37 11.99 10.39
N ILE A 44 6.15 11.91 10.90
CA ILE A 44 5.73 12.68 12.10
C ILE A 44 5.15 11.75 13.16
N ILE A 45 4.02 11.08 12.88
CA ILE A 45 3.24 10.37 13.89
C ILE A 45 3.97 9.15 14.42
N LEU A 46 4.52 8.31 13.54
CA LEU A 46 5.19 7.10 13.98
C LEU A 46 6.53 7.36 14.69
N PRO A 47 7.42 8.28 14.23
CA PRO A 47 8.58 8.68 15.02
C PRO A 47 8.23 9.25 16.39
N LEU A 48 7.18 10.09 16.48
CA LEU A 48 6.67 10.60 17.75
C LEU A 48 6.16 9.48 18.65
N TYR A 49 5.44 8.51 18.10
CA TYR A 49 5.00 7.32 18.83
C TYR A 49 6.19 6.54 19.41
N VAL A 50 7.23 6.28 18.61
CA VAL A 50 8.44 5.58 19.06
C VAL A 50 9.18 6.37 20.14
N SER A 51 9.20 7.71 20.07
CA SER A 51 9.86 8.56 21.06
C SER A 51 9.24 8.49 22.48
N HIS A 52 7.99 8.01 22.60
CA HIS A 52 7.39 7.74 23.91
C HIS A 52 8.00 6.51 24.62
N PHE A 53 8.63 5.62 23.87
CA PHE A 53 9.23 4.40 24.42
C PHE A 53 10.75 4.47 24.52
N THR A 54 11.39 5.37 23.78
CA THR A 54 12.84 5.48 23.76
C THR A 54 13.32 6.89 23.41
N SER A 55 14.39 7.32 24.03
CA SER A 55 15.10 8.56 23.66
C SER A 55 16.24 8.31 22.67
N ASN A 56 16.41 7.07 22.19
CA ASN A 56 17.49 6.74 21.26
C ASN A 56 17.18 7.27 19.84
N PRO A 57 17.96 8.25 19.32
CA PRO A 57 17.71 8.84 18.00
C PRO A 57 17.78 7.83 16.85
N LEU A 58 18.59 6.77 17.00
CA LEU A 58 18.71 5.72 15.98
C LEU A 58 17.39 4.95 15.82
N LEU A 59 16.75 4.59 16.94
CA LEU A 59 15.46 3.88 16.89
C LEU A 59 14.36 4.78 16.31
N ILE A 60 14.33 6.05 16.69
CA ILE A 60 13.38 7.01 16.13
C ILE A 60 13.60 7.17 14.61
N GLY A 61 14.85 7.30 14.18
CA GLY A 61 15.23 7.41 12.76
C GLY A 61 15.03 6.12 11.95
N MET A 62 14.94 4.95 12.60
CA MET A 62 14.61 3.69 11.93
C MET A 62 13.21 3.69 11.30
N VAL A 63 12.28 4.50 11.77
CA VAL A 63 10.92 4.54 11.22
C VAL A 63 10.92 4.98 9.76
N PRO A 64 11.38 6.20 9.38
CA PRO A 64 11.44 6.60 7.98
C PRO A 64 12.41 5.74 7.16
N PHE A 65 13.48 5.23 7.76
CA PHE A 65 14.43 4.34 7.09
C PHE A 65 13.76 3.01 6.67
N LEU A 66 13.06 2.33 7.58
CA LEU A 66 12.33 1.10 7.28
C LEU A 66 11.21 1.33 6.27
N TYR A 67 10.52 2.48 6.34
CA TYR A 67 9.53 2.83 5.33
C TYR A 67 10.17 2.86 3.93
N THR A 68 11.26 3.58 3.78
CA THR A 68 11.92 3.73 2.48
C THR A 68 12.45 2.41 1.96
N LEU A 69 13.20 1.66 2.77
CA LEU A 69 13.74 0.35 2.36
C LEU A 69 12.64 -0.68 2.11
N GLY A 70 11.70 -0.80 3.05
CA GLY A 70 10.61 -1.76 2.94
C GLY A 70 9.68 -1.48 1.75
N TYR A 71 9.54 -0.21 1.37
CA TYR A 71 8.76 0.17 0.20
C TYR A 71 9.52 -0.07 -1.11
N LEU A 72 10.79 0.33 -1.21
CA LEU A 72 11.54 0.29 -2.47
C LEU A 72 12.13 -1.09 -2.79
N VAL A 73 12.75 -1.75 -1.80
CA VAL A 73 13.49 -2.98 -2.05
C VAL A 73 12.60 -4.12 -2.58
N PRO A 74 11.42 -4.42 -2.02
CA PRO A 74 10.58 -5.49 -2.53
C PRO A 74 10.08 -5.26 -3.95
N GLN A 75 9.93 -4.02 -4.40
CA GLN A 75 9.50 -3.69 -5.76
C GLN A 75 10.47 -4.24 -6.82
N LEU A 76 11.77 -4.24 -6.52
CA LEU A 76 12.80 -4.73 -7.45
C LEU A 76 12.64 -6.24 -7.73
N PHE A 77 12.18 -6.99 -6.75
CA PHE A 77 12.03 -8.45 -6.85
C PHE A 77 10.67 -8.88 -7.37
N ILE A 78 9.61 -8.15 -7.03
CA ILE A 78 8.25 -8.55 -7.38
C ILE A 78 7.85 -8.20 -8.82
N ALA A 79 8.53 -7.25 -9.46
CA ALA A 79 8.16 -6.75 -10.79
C ALA A 79 7.99 -7.88 -11.82
N ASN A 80 8.98 -8.77 -11.94
CA ASN A 80 8.93 -9.91 -12.85
C ASN A 80 7.80 -10.91 -12.54
N VAL A 81 7.46 -11.08 -11.24
CA VAL A 81 6.39 -11.98 -10.82
C VAL A 81 5.03 -11.38 -11.17
N VAL A 82 4.86 -10.09 -10.95
CA VAL A 82 3.63 -9.37 -11.31
C VAL A 82 3.43 -9.39 -12.82
N GLU A 83 4.47 -9.16 -13.60
CA GLU A 83 4.38 -9.14 -15.09
C GLU A 83 3.87 -10.47 -15.65
N ARG A 84 4.32 -11.60 -15.09
CA ARG A 84 3.94 -12.95 -15.53
C ARG A 84 2.61 -13.45 -14.95
N ALA A 85 2.05 -12.78 -13.96
CA ALA A 85 0.84 -13.24 -13.29
C ALA A 85 -0.41 -13.04 -14.18
N PRO A 86 -1.28 -14.06 -14.33
CA PRO A 86 -2.48 -13.97 -15.15
C PRO A 86 -3.52 -13.02 -14.56
N LEU A 87 -3.65 -12.99 -13.24
CA LEU A 87 -4.65 -12.18 -12.52
C LEU A 87 -3.97 -11.14 -11.64
N LYS A 88 -3.85 -9.91 -12.14
CA LYS A 88 -3.21 -8.79 -11.44
C LYS A 88 -3.91 -8.38 -10.14
N LYS A 89 -5.24 -8.55 -10.05
CA LYS A 89 -6.04 -8.23 -8.86
C LYS A 89 -5.66 -9.03 -7.60
N VAL A 90 -4.97 -10.15 -7.74
CA VAL A 90 -4.50 -10.96 -6.60
C VAL A 90 -3.52 -10.18 -5.72
N PHE A 91 -2.66 -9.35 -6.33
CA PHE A 91 -1.68 -8.55 -5.61
C PHE A 91 -2.31 -7.49 -4.71
N PRO A 92 -3.13 -6.53 -5.19
CA PRO A 92 -3.74 -5.54 -4.32
C PRO A 92 -4.76 -6.13 -3.35
N VAL A 93 -5.50 -7.19 -3.72
CA VAL A 93 -6.55 -7.76 -2.87
C VAL A 93 -5.99 -8.71 -1.83
N ARG A 94 -5.36 -9.82 -2.24
CA ARG A 94 -4.89 -10.84 -1.28
C ARG A 94 -3.57 -10.44 -0.62
N LEU A 95 -2.56 -10.14 -1.43
CA LEU A 95 -1.25 -9.77 -0.91
C LEU A 95 -1.35 -8.47 -0.10
N GLY A 96 -2.02 -7.44 -0.62
CA GLY A 96 -2.23 -6.18 0.08
C GLY A 96 -3.01 -6.34 1.39
N PHE A 97 -4.00 -7.23 1.46
CA PHE A 97 -4.71 -7.49 2.71
C PHE A 97 -3.76 -8.09 3.77
N PHE A 98 -3.11 -9.20 3.46
CA PHE A 98 -2.29 -9.92 4.45
C PHE A 98 -0.97 -9.20 4.75
N SER A 99 -0.32 -8.60 3.78
CA SER A 99 1.01 -8.02 3.99
C SER A 99 0.99 -6.55 4.39
N GLN A 100 -0.08 -5.82 4.12
CA GLN A 100 -0.18 -4.39 4.43
C GLN A 100 -1.21 -4.08 5.52
N ARG A 101 -2.45 -4.60 5.40
CA ARG A 101 -3.54 -4.24 6.31
C ARG A 101 -3.50 -5.01 7.63
N VAL A 102 -3.21 -6.31 7.58
CA VAL A 102 -3.11 -7.14 8.80
C VAL A 102 -2.03 -6.64 9.77
N PRO A 103 -0.81 -6.30 9.35
CA PRO A 103 0.19 -5.75 10.28
C PRO A 103 -0.26 -4.45 10.96
N ILE A 104 -0.92 -3.54 10.23
CA ILE A 104 -1.46 -2.30 10.82
C ILE A 104 -2.52 -2.61 11.87
N LEU A 105 -3.47 -3.51 11.55
CA LEU A 105 -4.52 -3.90 12.50
C LEU A 105 -3.96 -4.54 13.77
N LEU A 106 -2.87 -5.29 13.67
CA LEU A 106 -2.22 -5.92 14.80
C LEU A 106 -1.33 -4.95 15.59
N MET A 107 -0.80 -3.92 14.95
CA MET A 107 0.19 -3.04 15.56
C MET A 107 -0.33 -2.31 16.79
N ALA A 108 -1.51 -1.70 16.74
CA ALA A 108 -2.08 -0.95 17.86
C ALA A 108 -2.38 -1.85 19.07
N PRO A 109 -3.13 -2.96 18.96
CA PRO A 109 -3.41 -3.83 20.11
C PRO A 109 -2.16 -4.53 20.65
N ALA A 110 -1.25 -4.95 19.77
CA ALA A 110 -0.03 -5.63 20.20
C ALA A 110 0.91 -4.69 20.98
N THR A 111 1.15 -3.50 20.45
CA THR A 111 2.01 -2.53 21.14
C THR A 111 1.36 -2.01 22.43
N TRP A 112 0.05 -1.78 22.45
CA TRP A 112 -0.69 -1.44 23.67
C TRP A 112 -0.51 -2.50 24.76
N PHE A 113 -0.63 -3.78 24.42
CA PHE A 113 -0.54 -4.87 25.39
C PHE A 113 0.83 -4.89 26.06
N PHE A 114 1.91 -4.69 25.31
CA PHE A 114 3.28 -4.70 25.82
C PHE A 114 3.74 -3.36 26.42
N ALA A 115 3.13 -2.25 26.03
CA ALA A 115 3.55 -0.90 26.45
C ALA A 115 3.61 -0.69 27.97
N ARG A 116 2.69 -1.30 28.71
CA ARG A 116 2.54 -1.09 30.15
C ARG A 116 3.56 -1.80 31.02
N GLY A 117 4.18 -2.86 30.52
CA GLY A 117 5.06 -3.69 31.35
C GLY A 117 6.43 -3.94 30.77
N LYS A 118 6.57 -3.85 29.44
CA LYS A 118 7.82 -4.19 28.70
C LYS A 118 8.00 -3.28 27.48
N PRO A 119 8.44 -2.02 27.66
CA PRO A 119 8.56 -1.08 26.56
C PRO A 119 9.51 -1.56 25.44
N GLU A 120 10.57 -2.28 25.78
CA GLU A 120 11.47 -2.87 24.78
C GLU A 120 10.77 -3.91 23.91
N THR A 121 9.92 -4.74 24.52
CA THR A 121 9.11 -5.72 23.77
C THR A 121 8.07 -5.01 22.89
N ALA A 122 7.47 -3.91 23.37
CA ALA A 122 6.56 -3.10 22.58
C ALA A 122 7.25 -2.53 21.33
N LEU A 123 8.47 -2.02 21.47
CA LEU A 123 9.28 -1.54 20.35
C LEU A 123 9.63 -2.66 19.37
N LEU A 124 10.06 -3.81 19.86
CA LEU A 124 10.37 -4.96 19.00
C LEU A 124 9.16 -5.40 18.17
N VAL A 125 8.00 -5.53 18.81
CA VAL A 125 6.74 -5.90 18.15
C VAL A 125 6.34 -4.81 17.14
N PHE A 126 6.44 -3.54 17.52
CA PHE A 126 6.16 -2.42 16.62
C PHE A 126 7.03 -2.49 15.37
N PHE A 127 8.35 -2.58 15.51
CA PHE A 127 9.26 -2.60 14.37
C PHE A 127 9.09 -3.86 13.49
N SER A 128 8.79 -5.01 14.09
CA SER A 128 8.52 -6.24 13.35
C SER A 128 7.26 -6.12 12.49
N LEU A 129 6.16 -5.64 13.04
CA LEU A 129 4.90 -5.42 12.32
C LEU A 129 5.02 -4.29 11.31
N TYR A 130 5.78 -3.24 11.65
CA TYR A 130 6.02 -2.12 10.76
C TYR A 130 6.88 -2.51 9.54
N ALA A 131 7.95 -3.28 9.76
CA ALA A 131 8.75 -3.84 8.67
C ALA A 131 7.90 -4.74 7.75
N TRP A 132 7.06 -5.60 8.33
CA TRP A 132 6.14 -6.42 7.56
C TRP A 132 5.18 -5.54 6.72
N HIS A 133 4.58 -4.51 7.33
CA HIS A 133 3.70 -3.57 6.63
C HIS A 133 4.40 -2.86 5.47
N THR A 134 5.60 -2.30 5.68
CA THR A 134 6.32 -1.53 4.66
C THR A 134 6.77 -2.41 3.49
N MET A 135 7.26 -3.62 3.78
CA MET A 135 7.59 -4.61 2.75
C MET A 135 6.35 -5.04 1.96
N GLY A 136 5.23 -5.27 2.66
CA GLY A 136 3.95 -5.57 2.04
C GLY A 136 3.44 -4.45 1.11
N SER A 137 3.63 -3.20 1.52
CA SER A 137 3.29 -2.04 0.70
C SER A 137 4.12 -1.99 -0.59
N GLY A 138 5.42 -2.25 -0.51
CA GLY A 138 6.29 -2.34 -1.67
C GLY A 138 5.91 -3.47 -2.64
N LEU A 139 5.53 -4.64 -2.11
CA LEU A 139 5.08 -5.77 -2.94
C LEU A 139 3.75 -5.47 -3.64
N GLN A 140 2.82 -4.82 -2.97
CA GLN A 140 1.48 -4.58 -3.46
C GLN A 140 1.41 -3.48 -4.52
N VAL A 141 2.19 -2.40 -4.37
CA VAL A 141 2.07 -1.21 -5.22
C VAL A 141 2.33 -1.50 -6.70
N VAL A 142 3.26 -2.41 -7.00
CA VAL A 142 3.58 -2.82 -8.39
C VAL A 142 2.35 -3.46 -9.05
N GLY A 143 1.70 -4.40 -8.37
CA GLY A 143 0.49 -5.05 -8.88
C GLY A 143 -0.70 -4.09 -9.00
N TRP A 144 -0.83 -3.13 -8.08
CA TRP A 144 -1.86 -2.10 -8.13
C TRP A 144 -1.65 -1.15 -9.33
N MET A 145 -0.42 -0.69 -9.56
CA MET A 145 -0.08 0.16 -10.70
C MET A 145 -0.31 -0.56 -12.04
N ASP A 146 0.07 -1.84 -12.15
CA ASP A 146 -0.17 -2.64 -13.35
C ASP A 146 -1.69 -2.85 -13.59
N MET A 147 -2.47 -3.04 -12.53
CA MET A 147 -3.93 -3.10 -12.64
C MET A 147 -4.51 -1.78 -13.16
N ILE A 148 -4.11 -0.63 -12.63
CA ILE A 148 -4.50 0.69 -13.12
C ILE A 148 -4.13 0.88 -14.59
N ALA A 149 -2.94 0.43 -14.96
CA ALA A 149 -2.46 0.50 -16.34
C ALA A 149 -3.29 -0.34 -17.33
N LYS A 150 -3.88 -1.44 -16.88
CA LYS A 150 -4.76 -2.30 -17.70
C LYS A 150 -6.19 -1.80 -17.76
N VAL A 151 -6.69 -1.22 -16.68
CA VAL A 151 -8.08 -0.76 -16.58
C VAL A 151 -8.31 0.59 -17.26
N PHE A 152 -7.32 1.49 -17.19
CA PHE A 152 -7.46 2.87 -17.71
C PHE A 152 -6.51 3.17 -18.87
N LYS A 153 -7.04 3.87 -19.89
CA LYS A 153 -6.23 4.42 -20.97
C LYS A 153 -5.21 5.42 -20.42
N VAL A 154 -4.06 5.58 -21.08
CA VAL A 154 -2.95 6.45 -20.62
C VAL A 154 -3.43 7.85 -20.26
N GLN A 155 -4.29 8.45 -21.09
CA GLN A 155 -4.83 9.80 -20.88
C GLN A 155 -5.76 9.94 -19.66
N GLN A 156 -6.29 8.82 -19.16
CA GLN A 156 -7.24 8.79 -18.04
C GLN A 156 -6.55 8.55 -16.68
N ARG A 157 -5.37 7.89 -16.68
CA ARG A 157 -4.64 7.50 -15.45
C ARG A 157 -4.32 8.69 -14.58
N GLY A 158 -3.78 9.77 -15.16
CA GLY A 158 -3.45 10.98 -14.42
C GLY A 158 -4.66 11.61 -13.75
N LYS A 159 -5.82 11.64 -14.44
CA LYS A 159 -7.07 12.16 -13.87
C LYS A 159 -7.55 11.32 -12.68
N VAL A 160 -7.57 9.99 -12.83
CA VAL A 160 -8.02 9.07 -11.77
C VAL A 160 -7.14 9.19 -10.53
N LEU A 161 -5.81 9.11 -10.71
CA LEU A 161 -4.84 9.19 -9.62
C LEU A 161 -4.83 10.58 -8.97
N GLY A 162 -4.93 11.64 -9.77
CA GLY A 162 -4.98 13.01 -9.27
C GLY A 162 -6.19 13.27 -8.37
N ILE A 163 -7.40 12.89 -8.82
CA ILE A 163 -8.62 13.05 -8.01
C ILE A 163 -8.55 12.17 -6.74
N SER A 164 -8.09 10.94 -6.87
CA SER A 164 -7.97 10.01 -5.76
C SER A 164 -7.04 10.57 -4.66
N ASN A 165 -5.84 11.01 -5.04
CA ASN A 165 -4.86 11.58 -4.12
C ASN A 165 -5.34 12.92 -3.51
N SER A 166 -5.99 13.77 -4.32
CA SER A 166 -6.53 15.04 -3.81
C SER A 166 -7.60 14.83 -2.76
N LEU A 167 -8.53 13.89 -3.00
CA LEU A 167 -9.56 13.55 -2.02
C LEU A 167 -8.97 12.90 -0.76
N GLY A 168 -8.02 11.99 -0.91
CA GLY A 168 -7.33 11.36 0.22
C GLY A 168 -6.63 12.39 1.11
N ASN A 169 -5.91 13.34 0.51
CA ASN A 169 -5.19 14.40 1.25
C ASN A 169 -6.11 15.47 1.84
N LEU A 170 -7.31 15.69 1.28
CA LEU A 170 -8.29 16.63 1.84
C LEU A 170 -9.03 16.06 3.05
N LEU A 171 -9.19 14.73 3.09
CA LEU A 171 -9.90 14.04 4.17
C LEU A 171 -8.97 13.68 5.34
N GLY A 172 -7.66 13.62 5.13
CA GLY A 172 -6.63 13.26 6.12
C GLY A 172 -5.76 14.41 6.54
#